data_9036128efbd8f1a786c4e0263176d34d
#
_entry.id   9036128efbd8f1a786c4e0263176d34d
#
_cell.length_a   1.000
_cell.length_b   1.000
_cell.length_c   1.000
_cell.angle_alpha   90.00
_cell.angle_beta   90.00
_cell.angle_gamma   90.00
#
_symmetry.space_group_name_H-M   'P 1'
#
loop_
_entity.id
_entity.type
_entity.pdbx_description
1 polymer ?
#
loop_
_entity_poly.entity_id
_entity_poly.type
_entity_poly.pdbx_seq_one_letter_code
_entity_poly.pdbx_strand_id
1 'polypeptide(L)'
;MDEGKCWFISWLKEKGFEDIIDTDTLSQFTHWDVEATYKGEKFCFELKNRTHPSTKYGDTAINGDKYEHLINSPYKAILVTFFTDYWCMVDVKRTEPDSRFHRMCPHQTRFQDHHLMKKEMVSWSIHKIKLLKYD
;
A
#
# COMPACT_ATOMS: atom_id res chain seq x y z
N MET A 1 5.62 -9.21 -13.65
CA MET A 1 5.71 -8.86 -12.22
C MET A 1 6.13 -7.43 -12.09
N ASP A 2 5.55 -6.75 -11.12
CA ASP A 2 5.82 -5.37 -10.83
C ASP A 2 7.24 -5.18 -10.30
N GLU A 3 8.00 -4.25 -10.88
CA GLU A 3 9.36 -3.95 -10.47
C GLU A 3 9.46 -3.51 -9.01
N GLY A 4 8.49 -2.71 -8.57
CA GLY A 4 8.42 -2.27 -7.18
C GLY A 4 8.25 -3.44 -6.22
N LYS A 5 7.41 -4.41 -6.57
CA LYS A 5 7.21 -5.61 -5.76
C LYS A 5 8.49 -6.44 -5.69
N CYS A 6 9.17 -6.64 -6.83
CA CYS A 6 10.43 -7.38 -6.86
C CYS A 6 11.48 -6.72 -5.99
N TRP A 7 11.62 -5.42 -6.12
CA TRP A 7 12.57 -4.65 -5.33
C TRP A 7 12.26 -4.75 -3.83
N PHE A 8 10.98 -4.64 -3.48
CA PHE A 8 10.54 -4.68 -2.09
C PHE A 8 10.77 -6.05 -1.46
N ILE A 9 10.51 -7.13 -2.18
CA ILE A 9 10.78 -8.48 -1.71
C ILE A 9 12.27 -8.66 -1.43
N SER A 10 13.13 -8.16 -2.31
CA SER A 10 14.58 -8.20 -2.10
C SER A 10 14.99 -7.39 -0.86
N TRP A 11 14.37 -6.22 -0.67
CA TRP A 11 14.60 -5.37 0.49
C TRP A 11 14.21 -6.09 1.79
N LEU A 12 13.05 -6.77 1.80
CA LEU A 12 12.61 -7.54 2.96
C LEU A 12 13.62 -8.63 3.32
N LYS A 13 14.14 -9.34 2.31
CA LYS A 13 15.16 -10.38 2.53
C LYS A 13 16.42 -9.80 3.17
N GLU A 14 16.87 -8.66 2.69
CA GLU A 14 18.06 -8.01 3.24
C GLU A 14 17.85 -7.58 4.68
N LYS A 15 16.63 -7.19 5.04
CA LYS A 15 16.31 -6.75 6.41
C LYS A 15 16.04 -7.90 7.37
N GLY A 16 16.09 -9.14 6.90
CA GLY A 16 15.94 -10.32 7.75
C GLY A 16 14.52 -10.85 7.88
N PHE A 17 13.62 -10.43 7.02
CA PHE A 17 12.28 -11.01 6.96
C PHE A 17 12.35 -12.41 6.40
N GLU A 18 11.49 -13.29 6.93
CA GLU A 18 11.40 -14.69 6.54
C GLU A 18 10.01 -14.99 6.02
N ASP A 19 9.84 -16.16 5.42
CA ASP A 19 8.55 -16.65 4.94
C ASP A 19 7.83 -15.60 4.07
N ILE A 20 8.57 -15.01 3.16
CA ILE A 20 8.06 -13.97 2.27
C ILE A 20 7.19 -14.60 1.19
N ILE A 21 5.95 -14.14 1.12
CA ILE A 21 4.96 -14.68 0.19
C ILE A 21 4.45 -13.56 -0.71
N ASP A 22 4.60 -13.75 -2.02
CA ASP A 22 3.90 -12.93 -3.01
C ASP A 22 2.48 -13.46 -3.11
N THR A 23 1.50 -12.72 -2.61
CA THR A 23 0.13 -13.21 -2.48
C THR A 23 -0.56 -13.41 -3.81
N ASP A 24 -0.07 -12.81 -4.89
CA ASP A 24 -0.61 -13.05 -6.23
C ASP A 24 -0.45 -14.51 -6.65
N THR A 25 0.49 -15.24 -6.03
CA THR A 25 0.70 -16.66 -6.31
C THR A 25 -0.26 -17.57 -5.53
N LEU A 26 -1.00 -17.05 -4.56
CA LEU A 26 -1.88 -17.83 -3.70
C LEU A 26 -3.32 -17.82 -4.16
N SER A 27 -3.92 -16.65 -4.26
CA SER A 27 -5.34 -16.50 -4.54
C SER A 27 -5.67 -15.11 -5.03
N GLN A 28 -6.64 -15.02 -5.93
CA GLN A 28 -7.18 -13.75 -6.40
C GLN A 28 -7.97 -13.01 -5.31
N PHE A 29 -8.24 -13.66 -4.17
CA PHE A 29 -9.03 -13.07 -3.08
C PHE A 29 -8.18 -12.51 -1.95
N THR A 30 -6.86 -12.46 -2.10
CA THR A 30 -6.02 -11.82 -1.10
C THR A 30 -6.19 -10.31 -1.15
N HIS A 31 -6.18 -9.68 0.02
CA HIS A 31 -6.47 -8.26 0.17
C HIS A 31 -5.20 -7.40 0.32
N TRP A 32 -4.03 -8.00 0.15
CA TRP A 32 -2.73 -7.33 0.19
C TRP A 32 -1.76 -8.05 -0.74
N ASP A 33 -0.63 -7.41 -1.01
CA ASP A 33 0.28 -7.86 -2.07
C ASP A 33 1.39 -8.79 -1.61
N VAL A 34 1.86 -8.64 -0.38
CA VAL A 34 2.96 -9.43 0.17
C VAL A 34 2.70 -9.74 1.63
N GLU A 35 3.12 -10.94 2.06
CA GLU A 35 3.17 -11.30 3.48
C GLU A 35 4.60 -11.68 3.84
N ALA A 36 5.00 -11.43 5.07
CA ALA A 36 6.33 -11.82 5.56
C ALA A 36 6.33 -11.89 7.09
N THR A 37 7.34 -12.55 7.64
CA THR A 37 7.50 -12.70 9.08
C THR A 37 8.82 -12.06 9.50
N TYR A 38 8.80 -11.28 10.58
CA TYR A 38 9.99 -10.70 11.14
C TYR A 38 10.01 -10.93 12.65
N LYS A 39 11.02 -11.62 13.14
CA LYS A 39 11.16 -11.93 14.58
C LYS A 39 9.89 -12.56 15.18
N GLY A 40 9.32 -13.50 14.44
CA GLY A 40 8.11 -14.22 14.87
C GLY A 40 6.80 -13.47 14.66
N GLU A 41 6.83 -12.24 14.18
CA GLU A 41 5.65 -11.43 13.97
C GLU A 41 5.29 -11.38 12.49
N LYS A 42 4.00 -11.58 12.19
CA LYS A 42 3.53 -11.59 10.80
C LYS A 42 3.07 -10.21 10.35
N PHE A 43 3.48 -9.88 9.13
CA PHE A 43 3.16 -8.61 8.48
C PHE A 43 2.43 -8.85 7.18
N CYS A 44 1.51 -7.96 6.82
CA CYS A 44 0.98 -7.87 5.47
C CYS A 44 1.28 -6.49 4.90
N PHE A 45 1.56 -6.44 3.60
CA PHE A 45 1.98 -5.22 2.92
C PHE A 45 1.08 -4.97 1.71
N GLU A 46 0.54 -3.77 1.64
CA GLU A 46 -0.16 -3.27 0.46
C GLU A 46 0.82 -2.35 -0.27
N LEU A 47 1.09 -2.61 -1.55
CA LEU A 47 2.06 -1.85 -2.33
C LEU A 47 1.35 -0.91 -3.30
N LYS A 48 1.78 0.33 -3.34
CA LYS A 48 1.27 1.34 -4.28
C LYS A 48 2.41 1.99 -5.05
N ASN A 49 2.36 1.87 -6.37
CA ASN A 49 3.31 2.53 -7.25
C ASN A 49 2.70 3.84 -7.74
N ARG A 50 3.44 4.91 -7.56
CA ARG A 50 3.03 6.24 -8.04
C ARG A 50 3.98 6.68 -9.16
N THR A 51 3.44 7.45 -10.08
CA THR A 51 4.21 7.96 -11.23
C THR A 51 4.64 9.41 -11.04
N HIS A 52 4.58 9.90 -9.80
CA HIS A 52 4.89 11.27 -9.44
C HIS A 52 5.79 11.33 -8.20
N PRO A 53 6.47 12.48 -7.97
CA PRO A 53 7.28 12.62 -6.77
C PRO A 53 6.42 12.78 -5.52
N SER A 54 7.02 12.53 -4.37
CA SER A 54 6.35 12.60 -3.06
C SER A 54 5.78 14.00 -2.76
N THR A 55 6.34 15.03 -3.36
CA THR A 55 5.92 16.41 -3.15
C THR A 55 4.68 16.83 -3.93
N LYS A 56 4.26 16.02 -4.90
CA LYS A 56 3.18 16.46 -5.80
C LYS A 56 1.85 16.69 -5.09
N TYR A 57 1.43 15.75 -4.24
CA TYR A 57 0.17 15.86 -3.50
C TYR A 57 0.38 15.98 -1.99
N GLY A 58 1.59 15.77 -1.52
CA GLY A 58 1.91 15.85 -0.10
C GLY A 58 1.33 14.78 0.78
N ASP A 59 0.81 13.69 0.19
CA ASP A 59 0.22 12.58 0.94
C ASP A 59 0.44 11.24 0.26
N THR A 60 0.11 10.16 1.00
CA THR A 60 -0.09 8.83 0.43
C THR A 60 -1.50 8.39 0.80
N ALA A 61 -2.20 7.80 -0.15
CA ALA A 61 -3.62 7.48 0.01
C ALA A 61 -3.96 6.11 -0.58
N ILE A 62 -4.95 5.46 0.04
CA ILE A 62 -5.56 4.24 -0.48
C ILE A 62 -7.07 4.35 -0.40
N ASN A 63 -7.79 3.52 -1.14
CA ASN A 63 -9.23 3.52 -1.03
C ASN A 63 -9.69 2.91 0.30
N GLY A 64 -10.88 3.28 0.73
CA GLY A 64 -11.43 2.87 2.03
C GLY A 64 -11.58 1.37 2.19
N ASP A 65 -11.90 0.65 1.12
CA ASP A 65 -12.05 -0.80 1.17
C ASP A 65 -10.72 -1.48 1.51
N LYS A 66 -9.63 -1.02 0.88
CA LYS A 66 -8.29 -1.52 1.18
C LYS A 66 -7.91 -1.21 2.62
N TYR A 67 -8.20 0.00 3.07
CA TYR A 67 -7.94 0.41 4.45
C TYR A 67 -8.65 -0.52 5.44
N GLU A 68 -9.94 -0.80 5.20
CA GLU A 68 -10.71 -1.67 6.08
C GLU A 68 -10.14 -3.10 6.13
N HIS A 69 -9.71 -3.64 4.99
CA HIS A 69 -9.08 -4.96 4.97
C HIS A 69 -7.77 -4.98 5.76
N LEU A 70 -7.00 -3.92 5.68
CA LEU A 70 -5.72 -3.84 6.40
C LEU A 70 -5.93 -3.73 7.91
N ILE A 71 -6.81 -2.84 8.37
CA ILE A 71 -7.03 -2.67 9.82
C ILE A 71 -7.73 -3.86 10.46
N ASN A 72 -8.48 -4.63 9.68
CA ASN A 72 -9.16 -5.83 10.17
C ASN A 72 -8.32 -7.11 10.01
N SER A 73 -7.14 -7.02 9.40
CA SER A 73 -6.27 -8.17 9.25
C SER A 73 -5.72 -8.62 10.61
N PRO A 74 -5.37 -9.91 10.77
CA PRO A 74 -4.75 -10.38 12.01
C PRO A 74 -3.26 -10.05 12.11
N TYR A 75 -2.69 -9.38 11.09
CA TYR A 75 -1.26 -9.11 10.97
C TYR A 75 -0.94 -7.65 11.23
N LYS A 76 0.33 -7.34 11.40
CA LYS A 76 0.78 -5.94 11.28
C LYS A 76 0.57 -5.53 9.83
N ALA A 77 -0.10 -4.43 9.60
CA ALA A 77 -0.50 -4.00 8.28
C ALA A 77 0.25 -2.75 7.87
N ILE A 78 0.99 -2.85 6.77
CA ILE A 78 1.86 -1.79 6.29
C ILE A 78 1.45 -1.38 4.88
N LEU A 79 1.22 -0.09 4.68
CA LEU A 79 1.08 0.49 3.35
C LEU A 79 2.46 0.93 2.89
N VAL A 80 2.89 0.45 1.74
CA VAL A 80 4.18 0.82 1.14
C VAL A 80 3.89 1.60 -0.13
N THR A 81 4.39 2.82 -0.21
CA THR A 81 4.20 3.67 -1.37
C THR A 81 5.53 3.99 -2.02
N PHE A 82 5.62 3.74 -3.33
CA PHE A 82 6.79 4.03 -4.12
C PHE A 82 6.50 5.27 -4.97
N PHE A 83 7.10 6.39 -4.58
CA PHE A 83 7.10 7.61 -5.39
C PHE A 83 8.32 7.59 -6.31
N THR A 84 8.39 8.50 -7.26
CA THR A 84 9.53 8.54 -8.19
C THR A 84 10.83 8.97 -7.51
N ASP A 85 10.75 9.72 -6.42
CA ASP A 85 11.93 10.25 -5.69
C ASP A 85 12.25 9.50 -4.41
N TYR A 86 11.23 9.06 -3.67
CA TYR A 86 11.38 8.39 -2.37
C TYR A 86 10.33 7.29 -2.25
N TRP A 87 10.48 6.47 -1.23
CA TRP A 87 9.44 5.53 -0.85
C TRP A 87 9.16 5.65 0.65
N CYS A 88 8.04 5.13 1.08
CA CYS A 88 7.67 5.19 2.50
C CYS A 88 6.84 4.00 2.92
N MET A 89 6.78 3.79 4.24
CA MET A 89 5.93 2.77 4.85
C MET A 89 5.08 3.43 5.93
N VAL A 90 3.81 3.05 5.97
CA VAL A 90 2.87 3.51 6.99
C VAL A 90 2.36 2.30 7.75
N ASP A 91 2.53 2.29 9.07
CA ASP A 91 1.88 1.30 9.94
C ASP A 91 0.41 1.71 10.07
N VAL A 92 -0.45 1.08 9.30
CA VAL A 92 -1.83 1.52 9.12
C VAL A 92 -2.64 1.47 10.40
N LYS A 93 -2.38 0.48 11.25
CA LYS A 93 -3.12 0.32 12.51
C LYS A 93 -2.67 1.30 13.60
N ARG A 94 -1.42 1.76 13.50
CA ARG A 94 -0.82 2.62 14.52
C ARG A 94 -0.76 4.09 14.14
N THR A 95 -1.01 4.42 12.88
CA THR A 95 -0.89 5.78 12.37
C THR A 95 -2.27 6.27 11.94
N GLU A 96 -2.84 7.22 12.70
CA GLU A 96 -4.14 7.77 12.34
C GLU A 96 -4.07 8.47 10.99
N PRO A 97 -5.03 8.22 10.09
CA PRO A 97 -5.11 8.97 8.85
C PRO A 97 -5.35 10.46 9.11
N ASP A 98 -4.78 11.30 8.26
CA ASP A 98 -4.98 12.73 8.35
C ASP A 98 -6.29 13.16 7.71
N SER A 99 -6.75 12.39 6.73
CA SER A 99 -7.92 12.78 5.97
C SER A 99 -8.66 11.56 5.43
N ARG A 100 -9.98 11.68 5.41
CA ARG A 100 -10.85 10.78 4.67
C ARG A 100 -11.65 11.64 3.72
N PHE A 101 -11.63 11.32 2.45
CA PHE A 101 -12.31 12.12 1.44
C PHE A 101 -12.87 11.22 0.35
N HIS A 102 -13.76 11.77 -0.47
CA HIS A 102 -14.30 11.03 -1.59
C HIS A 102 -13.72 11.56 -2.89
N ARG A 103 -13.43 10.65 -3.79
CA ARG A 103 -12.92 10.97 -5.12
C ARG A 103 -13.78 10.28 -6.16
N MET A 104 -14.06 10.99 -7.24
CA MET A 104 -14.74 10.41 -8.38
C MET A 104 -13.71 9.63 -9.21
N CYS A 105 -13.97 8.37 -9.41
CA CYS A 105 -13.12 7.49 -10.18
C CYS A 105 -13.91 6.87 -11.32
N PRO A 106 -13.28 6.56 -12.47
CA PRO A 106 -13.96 5.84 -13.52
C PRO A 106 -14.44 4.49 -13.01
N HIS A 107 -15.64 4.10 -13.39
CA HIS A 107 -16.17 2.80 -13.05
C HIS A 107 -15.43 1.75 -13.86
N GLN A 108 -14.75 0.83 -13.19
CA GLN A 108 -13.93 -0.16 -13.89
C GLN A 108 -14.71 -1.41 -14.15
N THR A 109 -15.59 -1.38 -15.12
CA THR A 109 -16.24 -2.59 -15.60
C THR A 109 -15.96 -2.75 -17.07
N ARG A 110 -16.08 -3.98 -17.55
CA ARG A 110 -15.86 -4.30 -18.93
C ARG A 110 -16.86 -3.65 -19.84
N PHE A 111 -18.07 -3.43 -19.34
CA PHE A 111 -19.18 -2.94 -20.12
C PHE A 111 -19.49 -1.51 -19.74
N GLN A 112 -18.52 -0.66 -19.83
CA GLN A 112 -18.63 0.55 -19.31
C GLN A 112 -19.20 1.53 -19.97
N ASP A 113 -19.88 2.11 -19.46
CA ASP A 113 -20.66 3.24 -19.77
C ASP A 113 -20.05 4.52 -19.27
N HIS A 114 -18.83 4.56 -18.96
CA HIS A 114 -18.05 5.73 -18.57
C HIS A 114 -18.59 6.52 -17.37
N HIS A 115 -19.36 5.86 -16.51
CA HIS A 115 -19.82 6.49 -15.28
C HIS A 115 -18.67 6.64 -14.29
N LEU A 116 -18.70 7.72 -13.53
CA LEU A 116 -17.79 7.92 -12.41
C LEU A 116 -18.39 7.35 -11.15
N MET A 117 -17.57 6.70 -10.34
CA MET A 117 -17.95 6.22 -9.02
C MET A 117 -17.32 7.08 -7.98
N LYS A 118 -18.08 7.34 -6.93
CA LYS A 118 -17.56 8.02 -5.74
C LYS A 118 -16.87 6.98 -4.86
N LYS A 119 -15.58 7.13 -4.63
CA LYS A 119 -14.80 6.24 -3.75
C LYS A 119 -14.29 7.00 -2.55
N GLU A 120 -14.43 6.39 -1.37
CA GLU A 120 -13.78 6.92 -0.17
C GLU A 120 -12.29 6.67 -0.27
N MET A 121 -11.52 7.67 0.06
CA MET A 121 -10.06 7.61 0.14
C MET A 121 -9.62 7.93 1.57
N VAL A 122 -8.57 7.26 2.00
CA VAL A 122 -7.94 7.47 3.31
C VAL A 122 -6.50 7.89 3.05
N SER A 123 -6.05 8.98 3.65
CA SER A 123 -4.71 9.51 3.38
C SER A 123 -3.93 9.88 4.62
N TRP A 124 -2.62 9.84 4.48
CA TRP A 124 -1.65 10.25 5.49
C TRP A 124 -0.73 11.30 4.89
N SER A 125 -0.51 12.40 5.62
CA SER A 125 0.42 13.44 5.19
C SER A 125 1.85 12.91 5.17
N ILE A 126 2.61 13.23 4.12
CA ILE A 126 4.02 12.83 4.04
C ILE A 126 4.87 13.51 5.13
N HIS A 127 4.38 14.61 5.72
CA HIS A 127 5.13 15.32 6.77
C HIS A 127 5.22 14.54 8.07
N LYS A 128 4.35 13.56 8.29
CA LYS A 128 4.43 12.71 9.48
C LYS A 128 4.95 11.31 9.18
N ILE A 129 5.39 11.06 7.96
CA ILE A 129 5.90 9.77 7.52
C ILE A 129 7.36 9.95 7.12
N LYS A 130 8.20 9.00 7.49
CA LYS A 130 9.60 9.03 7.07
C LYS A 130 9.72 8.64 5.61
N LEU A 131 10.25 9.53 4.79
CA LEU A 131 10.59 9.23 3.41
C LEU A 131 11.95 8.55 3.35
N LEU A 132 12.04 7.48 2.59
CA LEU A 132 13.24 6.68 2.45
C LEU A 132 13.80 6.83 1.05
N LYS A 133 15.12 6.78 0.94
CA LYS A 133 15.77 6.86 -0.37
C LYS A 133 15.86 5.46 -0.96
N TYR A 134 15.77 5.40 -2.29
CA TYR A 134 16.09 4.16 -3.00
C TYR A 134 17.59 3.93 -2.96
N ASP A 135 18.00 2.70 -2.84
CA ASP A 135 19.42 2.32 -2.87
C ASP A 135 19.87 2.03 -4.28
#